data_4bf6314148b189a5fa7a48a7edcf1f0a
#
_entry.id   4bf6314148b189a5fa7a48a7edcf1f0a
#
_cell.length_a   1.000
_cell.length_b   1.000
_cell.length_c   1.000
_cell.angle_alpha   90.00
_cell.angle_beta   90.00
_cell.angle_gamma   90.00
#
_symmetry.space_group_name_H-M   'P 1'
#
loop_
_entity.id
_entity.type
_entity.pdbx_description
1 polymer ?
#
loop_
_entity_poly.entity_id
_entity_poly.type
_entity_poly.pdbx_seq_one_letter_code
_entity_poly.pdbx_strand_id
1 'polypeptide(L)'
;PNYPINEGTSLEPFFKRALQCDFECYMTEQLIPMWRARYDGGSLTQLVNQVSLYKLQDYLHDSPKIAVMHNADDVILGPGDLGFLRRTFGERLTVYPYGGHCGNLNYKVNAQDMLDFFATPAAGQTQVASAALTQQAGN
;
A
#
# COMPACT_ATOMS: atom_id res chain seq x y z
N PRO A 1 18.04 19.09 4.54
CA PRO A 1 17.66 20.38 3.95
C PRO A 1 16.61 20.14 2.86
N ASN A 2 15.42 20.75 3.05
CA ASN A 2 14.42 20.80 1.99
C ASN A 2 15.00 21.65 0.85
N TYR A 3 15.33 21.02 -0.26
CA TYR A 3 15.65 21.72 -1.48
C TYR A 3 14.35 22.07 -2.18
N PRO A 4 13.93 23.35 -2.23
CA PRO A 4 12.80 23.70 -3.06
C PRO A 4 13.19 23.46 -4.51
N ILE A 5 12.54 22.46 -5.12
CA ILE A 5 12.68 22.21 -6.56
C ILE A 5 11.73 23.20 -7.24
N ASN A 6 12.29 24.17 -7.94
CA ASN A 6 11.55 25.13 -8.75
C ASN A 6 12.15 25.21 -10.16
N GLU A 7 11.47 25.88 -11.07
CA GLU A 7 12.02 26.16 -12.41
C GLU A 7 13.38 26.85 -12.29
N GLY A 8 14.42 26.24 -12.84
CA GLY A 8 15.79 26.72 -12.76
C GLY A 8 16.66 26.10 -11.67
N THR A 9 16.11 25.21 -10.82
CA THR A 9 16.93 24.47 -9.85
C THR A 9 17.74 23.40 -10.57
N SER A 10 19.08 23.49 -10.48
CA SER A 10 19.94 22.41 -10.97
C SER A 10 19.76 21.17 -10.09
N LEU A 11 19.38 20.06 -10.70
CA LEU A 11 19.23 18.76 -10.02
C LEU A 11 20.55 18.00 -9.88
N GLU A 12 21.62 18.45 -10.54
CA GLU A 12 22.92 17.77 -10.55
C GLU A 12 23.52 17.60 -9.14
N PRO A 13 23.58 18.62 -8.27
CA PRO A 13 24.06 18.45 -6.90
C PRO A 13 23.21 17.47 -6.08
N PHE A 14 21.91 17.45 -6.33
CA PHE A 14 20.99 16.54 -5.69
C PHE A 14 21.27 15.08 -6.09
N PHE A 15 21.36 14.80 -7.39
CA PHE A 15 21.69 13.47 -7.88
C PHE A 15 23.09 13.00 -7.46
N LYS A 16 24.08 13.90 -7.48
CA LYS A 16 25.42 13.56 -7.01
C LYS A 16 25.42 13.15 -5.54
N ARG A 17 24.65 13.84 -4.68
CA ARG A 17 24.52 13.49 -3.27
C ARG A 17 23.71 12.21 -3.08
N ALA A 18 22.62 12.01 -3.82
CA ALA A 18 21.82 10.79 -3.77
C ALA A 18 22.62 9.55 -4.16
N LEU A 19 23.52 9.65 -5.13
CA LEU A 19 24.42 8.55 -5.53
C LEU A 19 25.52 8.25 -4.49
N GLN A 20 25.79 9.17 -3.57
CA GLN A 20 26.77 9.01 -2.49
C GLN A 20 26.12 8.55 -1.18
N CYS A 21 24.80 8.53 -1.11
CA CYS A 21 24.03 8.21 0.07
C CYS A 21 23.34 6.85 -0.15
N ASP A 22 23.79 5.83 0.55
CA ASP A 22 23.13 4.54 0.58
C ASP A 22 21.84 4.58 1.39
N PHE A 23 21.17 3.44 1.53
CA PHE A 23 19.89 3.37 2.24
C PHE A 23 20.03 3.78 3.72
N GLU A 24 21.10 3.38 4.39
CA GLU A 24 21.37 3.73 5.80
C GLU A 24 21.58 5.23 5.96
N CYS A 25 22.38 5.84 5.09
CA CYS A 25 22.57 7.29 5.04
C CYS A 25 21.23 8.01 4.81
N TYR A 26 20.40 7.57 3.85
CA TYR A 26 19.09 8.15 3.61
C TYR A 26 18.19 8.07 4.86
N MET A 27 18.13 6.92 5.49
CA MET A 27 17.33 6.71 6.69
C MET A 27 17.77 7.61 7.84
N THR A 28 19.09 7.66 8.12
CA THR A 28 19.64 8.35 9.29
C THR A 28 19.72 9.86 9.11
N GLU A 29 20.07 10.33 7.91
CA GLU A 29 20.31 11.77 7.67
C GLU A 29 19.07 12.52 7.16
N GLN A 30 18.13 11.82 6.54
CA GLN A 30 16.97 12.46 5.92
C GLN A 30 15.64 11.99 6.52
N LEU A 31 15.32 10.71 6.42
CA LEU A 31 13.99 10.23 6.74
C LEU A 31 13.68 10.32 8.24
N ILE A 32 14.53 9.76 9.09
CA ILE A 32 14.30 9.75 10.54
C ILE A 32 14.25 11.16 11.13
N PRO A 33 15.18 12.09 10.80
CA PRO A 33 15.10 13.47 11.28
C PRO A 33 13.82 14.20 10.83
N MET A 34 13.44 14.03 9.56
CA MET A 34 12.21 14.62 9.01
C MET A 34 10.97 14.10 9.77
N TRP A 35 10.88 12.80 10.00
CA TRP A 35 9.76 12.19 10.70
C TRP A 35 9.71 12.61 12.17
N ARG A 36 10.85 12.63 12.86
CA ARG A 36 10.92 13.12 14.23
C ARG A 36 10.46 14.56 14.39
N ALA A 37 10.83 15.42 13.45
CA ALA A 37 10.38 16.82 13.43
C ALA A 37 8.87 16.94 13.20
N ARG A 38 8.26 15.99 12.47
CA ARG A 38 6.84 16.00 12.12
C ARG A 38 5.94 15.32 13.15
N TYR A 39 6.45 14.36 13.91
CA TYR A 39 5.68 13.48 14.80
C TYR A 39 6.24 13.43 16.23
N ASP A 40 6.60 14.57 16.79
CA ASP A 40 6.99 14.77 18.20
C ASP A 40 8.07 13.84 18.72
N GLY A 41 9.10 13.57 17.94
CA GLY A 41 10.32 12.92 18.41
C GLY A 41 10.23 11.42 18.64
N GLY A 42 9.24 10.73 18.10
CA GLY A 42 9.05 9.28 18.21
C GLY A 42 10.29 8.46 17.82
N SER A 43 10.46 7.31 18.43
CA SER A 43 11.52 6.36 18.04
C SER A 43 11.23 5.78 16.64
N LEU A 44 12.27 5.29 15.95
CA LEU A 44 12.10 4.61 14.66
C LEU A 44 11.10 3.44 14.77
N THR A 45 11.18 2.67 15.85
CA THR A 45 10.25 1.55 16.12
C THR A 45 8.80 2.04 16.23
N GLN A 46 8.55 3.17 16.89
CA GLN A 46 7.21 3.76 16.95
C GLN A 46 6.72 4.20 15.57
N LEU A 47 7.58 4.81 14.76
CA LEU A 47 7.25 5.25 13.40
C LEU A 47 6.93 4.05 12.50
N VAL A 48 7.78 3.04 12.48
CA VAL A 48 7.54 1.80 11.72
C VAL A 48 6.22 1.15 12.14
N ASN A 49 5.97 1.08 13.44
CA ASN A 49 4.72 0.52 13.95
C ASN A 49 3.48 1.34 13.55
N GLN A 50 3.59 2.67 13.43
CA GLN A 50 2.46 3.51 13.02
C GLN A 50 2.06 3.32 11.56
N VAL A 51 3.02 3.03 10.68
CA VAL A 51 2.77 2.81 9.24
C VAL A 51 2.59 1.33 8.88
N SER A 52 2.72 0.44 9.86
CA SER A 52 2.61 -1.00 9.64
C SER A 52 1.17 -1.43 9.43
N LEU A 53 0.92 -2.24 8.39
CA LEU A 53 -0.38 -2.87 8.13
C LEU A 53 -0.83 -3.80 9.26
N TYR A 54 0.08 -4.32 10.07
CA TYR A 54 -0.25 -5.17 11.22
C TYR A 54 -1.17 -4.46 12.22
N LYS A 55 -1.05 -3.15 12.39
CA LYS A 55 -1.96 -2.38 13.26
C LYS A 55 -3.35 -2.17 12.70
N LEU A 56 -3.48 -2.33 11.40
CA LEU A 56 -4.76 -2.19 10.70
C LEU A 56 -5.40 -3.55 10.42
N GLN A 57 -4.86 -4.64 10.99
CA GLN A 57 -5.27 -6.01 10.64
C GLN A 57 -6.77 -6.22 10.74
N ASP A 58 -7.42 -5.82 11.83
CA ASP A 58 -8.85 -6.00 12.02
C ASP A 58 -9.65 -5.22 10.98
N TYR A 59 -9.29 -3.97 10.74
CA TYR A 59 -9.91 -3.16 9.69
C TYR A 59 -9.73 -3.76 8.29
N LEU A 60 -8.54 -4.25 7.97
CA LEU A 60 -8.23 -4.88 6.68
C LEU A 60 -8.97 -6.21 6.53
N HIS A 61 -9.10 -6.98 7.62
CA HIS A 61 -9.84 -8.23 7.64
C HIS A 61 -11.33 -8.00 7.38
N ASP A 62 -11.92 -7.01 8.03
CA ASP A 62 -13.37 -6.76 7.98
C ASP A 62 -13.81 -5.95 6.76
N SER A 63 -12.88 -5.25 6.08
CA SER A 63 -13.20 -4.40 4.95
C SER A 63 -13.37 -5.20 3.64
N PRO A 64 -14.59 -5.31 3.08
CA PRO A 64 -14.80 -5.99 1.80
C PRO A 64 -14.29 -5.18 0.60
N LYS A 65 -13.91 -3.92 0.81
CA LYS A 65 -13.47 -3.00 -0.26
C LYS A 65 -12.01 -3.15 -0.63
N ILE A 66 -11.26 -3.97 0.12
CA ILE A 66 -9.82 -4.13 -0.05
C ILE A 66 -9.53 -5.56 -0.47
N ALA A 67 -8.92 -5.73 -1.63
CA ALA A 67 -8.29 -6.98 -2.05
C ALA A 67 -6.81 -6.75 -2.29
N VAL A 68 -6.04 -7.82 -2.22
CA VAL A 68 -4.60 -7.80 -2.41
C VAL A 68 -4.19 -8.78 -3.49
N MET A 69 -3.37 -8.32 -4.41
CA MET A 69 -2.68 -9.14 -5.40
C MET A 69 -1.18 -9.06 -5.11
N HIS A 70 -0.52 -10.20 -5.00
CA HIS A 70 0.88 -10.24 -4.61
C HIS A 70 1.62 -11.39 -5.30
N ASN A 71 2.96 -11.28 -5.37
CA ASN A 71 3.81 -12.32 -5.94
C ASN A 71 4.58 -13.03 -4.83
N ALA A 72 4.61 -14.37 -4.88
CA ALA A 72 5.28 -15.17 -3.86
C ALA A 72 6.81 -15.00 -3.86
N ASP A 73 7.37 -14.60 -5.01
CA ASP A 73 8.80 -14.36 -5.23
C ASP A 73 9.20 -12.89 -5.07
N ASP A 74 8.36 -12.06 -4.45
CA ASP A 74 8.68 -10.66 -4.19
C ASP A 74 9.79 -10.55 -3.11
N VAL A 75 10.92 -9.99 -3.51
CA VAL A 75 12.12 -9.85 -2.66
C VAL A 75 11.94 -8.84 -1.51
N ILE A 76 10.88 -8.03 -1.55
CA ILE A 76 10.59 -7.03 -0.50
C ILE A 76 9.86 -7.68 0.68
N LEU A 77 9.21 -8.84 0.47
CA LEU A 77 8.55 -9.56 1.55
C LEU A 77 9.54 -10.09 2.57
N GLY A 78 9.32 -9.73 3.82
CA GLY A 78 10.01 -10.32 4.95
C GLY A 78 9.41 -11.68 5.36
N PRO A 79 10.13 -12.43 6.22
CA PRO A 79 9.62 -13.65 6.80
C PRO A 79 8.29 -13.40 7.53
N GLY A 80 7.25 -14.10 7.15
CA GLY A 80 5.92 -14.00 7.78
C GLY A 80 4.93 -13.05 7.12
N ASP A 81 5.36 -12.14 6.24
CA ASP A 81 4.48 -11.15 5.59
C ASP A 81 3.42 -11.82 4.72
N LEU A 82 3.80 -12.82 3.93
CA LEU A 82 2.83 -13.58 3.12
C LEU A 82 1.83 -14.34 4.00
N GLY A 83 2.29 -14.85 5.15
CA GLY A 83 1.41 -15.46 6.16
C GLY A 83 0.43 -14.46 6.76
N PHE A 84 0.87 -13.24 7.05
CA PHE A 84 0.01 -12.14 7.50
C PHE A 84 -1.06 -11.82 6.44
N LEU A 85 -0.67 -11.64 5.17
CA LEU A 85 -1.60 -11.35 4.09
C LEU A 85 -2.67 -12.45 3.95
N ARG A 86 -2.28 -13.73 4.00
CA ARG A 86 -3.22 -14.84 3.93
C ARG A 86 -4.24 -14.86 5.06
N ARG A 87 -3.81 -14.62 6.30
CA ARG A 87 -4.70 -14.57 7.45
C ARG A 87 -5.63 -13.36 7.42
N THR A 88 -5.14 -12.23 6.94
CA THR A 88 -5.90 -10.96 6.95
C THR A 88 -6.91 -10.88 5.81
N PHE A 89 -6.56 -11.32 4.62
CA PHE A 89 -7.40 -11.12 3.44
C PHE A 89 -8.17 -12.37 3.00
N GLY A 90 -7.72 -13.57 3.39
CA GLY A 90 -8.40 -14.82 3.02
C GLY A 90 -8.62 -14.93 1.50
N GLU A 91 -9.89 -15.05 1.08
CA GLU A 91 -10.28 -15.16 -0.33
C GLU A 91 -10.06 -13.86 -1.14
N ARG A 92 -9.86 -12.74 -0.47
CA ARG A 92 -9.55 -11.44 -1.11
C ARG A 92 -8.05 -11.27 -1.41
N LEU A 93 -7.23 -12.30 -1.19
CA LEU A 93 -5.82 -12.34 -1.54
C LEU A 93 -5.60 -13.25 -2.75
N THR A 94 -5.08 -12.71 -3.83
CA THR A 94 -4.55 -13.47 -4.96
C THR A 94 -3.02 -13.49 -4.91
N VAL A 95 -2.43 -14.69 -4.85
CA VAL A 95 -0.97 -14.85 -4.84
C VAL A 95 -0.52 -15.55 -6.12
N TYR A 96 0.28 -14.86 -6.91
CA TYR A 96 0.92 -15.41 -8.09
C TYR A 96 2.26 -16.04 -7.71
N PRO A 97 2.65 -17.16 -8.35
CA PRO A 97 3.92 -17.83 -8.00
C PRO A 97 5.15 -17.01 -8.38
N TYR A 98 5.05 -16.21 -9.44
CA TYR A 98 6.16 -15.43 -10.01
C TYR A 98 5.70 -14.06 -10.44
N GLY A 99 6.65 -13.11 -10.48
CA GLY A 99 6.40 -11.73 -10.91
C GLY A 99 7.27 -10.71 -10.18
N GLY A 100 7.96 -11.13 -9.12
CA GLY A 100 8.80 -10.25 -8.32
C GLY A 100 8.05 -9.04 -7.77
N HIS A 101 8.73 -7.92 -7.58
CA HIS A 101 8.11 -6.68 -7.12
C HIS A 101 7.42 -5.96 -8.28
N CYS A 102 6.08 -6.07 -8.35
CA CYS A 102 5.23 -5.40 -9.36
C CYS A 102 5.50 -5.78 -10.83
N GLY A 103 6.26 -6.85 -11.11
CA GLY A 103 6.70 -7.17 -12.47
C GLY A 103 5.62 -7.73 -13.40
N ASN A 104 4.48 -8.18 -12.88
CA ASN A 104 3.42 -8.85 -13.62
C ASN A 104 2.13 -8.03 -13.78
N LEU A 105 2.15 -6.74 -13.44
CA LEU A 105 0.95 -5.87 -13.50
C LEU A 105 0.33 -5.77 -14.92
N ASN A 106 1.14 -5.97 -15.95
CA ASN A 106 0.70 -5.92 -17.36
C ASN A 106 0.23 -7.26 -17.91
N TYR A 107 0.27 -8.34 -17.16
CA TYR A 107 -0.20 -9.65 -17.63
C TYR A 107 -1.73 -9.68 -17.63
N LYS A 108 -2.29 -10.29 -18.69
CA LYS A 108 -3.75 -10.34 -18.88
C LYS A 108 -4.50 -10.95 -17.70
N VAL A 109 -3.94 -11.99 -17.07
CA VAL A 109 -4.54 -12.65 -15.90
C VAL A 109 -4.65 -11.67 -14.73
N ASN A 110 -3.58 -10.95 -14.41
CA ASN A 110 -3.59 -9.97 -13.33
C ASN A 110 -4.55 -8.81 -13.60
N ALA A 111 -4.56 -8.32 -14.85
CA ALA A 111 -5.48 -7.27 -15.26
C ALA A 111 -6.95 -7.74 -15.18
N GLN A 112 -7.24 -9.00 -15.56
CA GLN A 112 -8.58 -9.56 -15.47
C GLN A 112 -9.02 -9.74 -14.02
N ASP A 113 -8.19 -10.30 -13.15
CA ASP A 113 -8.49 -10.46 -11.72
C ASP A 113 -8.81 -9.10 -11.06
N MET A 114 -8.07 -8.06 -11.44
CA MET A 114 -8.33 -6.68 -10.99
C MET A 114 -9.70 -6.17 -11.48
N LEU A 115 -10.01 -6.36 -12.77
CA LEU A 115 -11.29 -5.96 -13.34
C LEU A 115 -12.46 -6.71 -12.70
N ASP A 116 -12.31 -8.00 -12.47
CA ASP A 116 -13.32 -8.86 -11.84
C ASP A 116 -13.60 -8.42 -10.40
N PHE A 117 -12.55 -8.04 -9.65
CA PHE A 117 -12.72 -7.48 -8.32
C PHE A 117 -13.55 -6.19 -8.33
N PHE A 118 -13.27 -5.27 -9.24
CA PHE A 118 -14.05 -4.01 -9.34
C PHE A 118 -15.44 -4.21 -9.94
N ALA A 119 -15.66 -5.23 -10.75
CA ALA A 119 -16.96 -5.56 -11.30
C ALA A 119 -17.89 -6.24 -10.29
N THR A 120 -17.33 -6.85 -9.24
CA THR A 120 -18.11 -7.54 -8.21
C THR A 120 -18.64 -6.52 -7.19
N PRO A 121 -19.96 -6.32 -7.05
CA PRO A 121 -20.50 -5.42 -6.03
C PRO A 121 -20.06 -5.90 -4.64
N ALA A 122 -19.50 -5.01 -3.83
CA ALA A 122 -19.21 -5.34 -2.44
C ALA A 122 -20.51 -5.78 -1.75
N ALA A 123 -20.46 -6.91 -1.04
CA ALA A 123 -21.59 -7.61 -0.41
C ALA A 123 -22.40 -6.78 0.62
N GLY A 124 -22.33 -5.48 0.60
CA GLY A 124 -23.14 -4.52 1.37
C GLY A 124 -23.73 -3.39 0.54
N GLN A 125 -23.31 -3.24 -0.74
CA GLN A 125 -23.81 -2.13 -1.58
C GLN A 125 -25.18 -2.44 -2.21
N THR A 126 -25.53 -3.69 -2.34
CA THR A 126 -26.82 -4.13 -2.91
C THR A 126 -28.01 -3.77 -2.01
N GLN A 127 -27.82 -3.71 -0.68
CA GLN A 127 -28.91 -3.37 0.24
C GLN A 127 -29.24 -1.87 0.26
N VAL A 128 -28.27 -1.00 0.06
CA VAL A 128 -28.49 0.46 0.09
C VAL A 128 -29.16 0.93 -1.20
N ALA A 129 -28.79 0.35 -2.34
CA ALA A 129 -29.43 0.68 -3.62
C ALA A 129 -30.87 0.18 -3.70
N SER A 130 -31.17 -1.00 -3.14
CA SER A 130 -32.53 -1.54 -3.07
C SER A 130 -33.44 -0.73 -2.13
N ALA A 131 -32.92 -0.28 -1.00
CA ALA A 131 -33.66 0.55 -0.06
C ALA A 131 -33.99 1.95 -0.61
N ALA A 132 -33.04 2.55 -1.38
CA ALA A 132 -33.25 3.86 -1.99
C ALA A 132 -34.29 3.82 -3.12
N LEU A 133 -34.34 2.73 -3.89
CA LEU A 133 -35.33 2.54 -4.97
C LEU A 133 -36.73 2.28 -4.42
N THR A 134 -36.87 1.64 -3.26
CA THR A 134 -38.17 1.37 -2.63
C THR A 134 -38.78 2.64 -2.01
N GLN A 135 -37.96 3.60 -1.59
CA GLN A 135 -38.45 4.90 -1.07
C GLN A 135 -38.87 5.88 -2.17
N GLN A 136 -38.39 5.74 -3.40
CA GLN A 136 -38.81 6.60 -4.51
C GLN A 136 -40.08 6.11 -5.23
N ALA A 137 -40.49 4.87 -5.04
CA ALA A 137 -41.71 4.30 -5.64
C ALA A 137 -42.96 4.46 -4.78
N GLY A 138 -42.86 5.09 -3.59
CA GLY A 138 -43.94 5.27 -2.64
C GLY A 138 -44.42 6.72 -2.41
N ASN A 139 -44.08 7.66 -3.32
CA ASN A 139 -44.58 9.04 -3.28
C ASN A 139 -45.32 9.39 -4.58
#